data_31e391729b7688e026fdae758d42c9c5
#
_entry.id   31e391729b7688e026fdae758d42c9c5
#
_cell.length_a   1.000
_cell.length_b   1.000
_cell.length_c   1.000
_cell.angle_alpha   90.00
_cell.angle_beta   90.00
_cell.angle_gamma   90.00
#
_symmetry.space_group_name_H-M   'P 1'
#
loop_
_entity.id
_entity.type
_entity.pdbx_description
1 polymer ?
#
loop_
_entity_poly.entity_id
_entity_poly.type
_entity_poly.pdbx_seq_one_letter_code
_entity_poly.pdbx_strand_id
1 'polypeptide(L)'
;TLTGIRPTKIPMELLEDGKSEDEIRSYMKETYLASDEKIELSLSVAKRELELLSRIDYENGYSLYVGIPFCPSTCLYCSFTSYPLAKWANRMDEYLDALEKEIAFTAEGCKHKVLNSVYIGGGTPTTLSAEQMDRLLTMIGSYFGIADEQGRMIYADEHVNEIDVIDEAQNPMDGAGTENALTDADNKMEKARKQTQLLEFTVEAGRPDSITREKLE
;
A
#
# COMPACT_ATOMS: atom_id res chain seq x y z
N THR A 1 -12.75 -29.07 -7.03
CA THR A 1 -11.37 -28.61 -6.79
C THR A 1 -11.34 -27.10 -6.58
N LEU A 2 -10.73 -26.67 -5.52
CA LEU A 2 -10.55 -25.25 -5.22
C LEU A 2 -9.55 -24.67 -6.23
N THR A 3 -10.06 -23.96 -7.22
CA THR A 3 -9.25 -23.29 -8.26
C THR A 3 -9.70 -21.85 -8.37
N GLY A 4 -8.78 -20.95 -8.59
CA GLY A 4 -9.07 -19.53 -8.73
C GLY A 4 -7.92 -18.65 -8.30
N ILE A 5 -8.04 -17.37 -8.60
CA ILE A 5 -6.98 -16.38 -8.32
C ILE A 5 -6.85 -16.11 -6.81
N ARG A 6 -7.94 -16.22 -6.06
CA ARG A 6 -7.95 -15.90 -4.62
C ARG A 6 -8.85 -16.87 -3.84
N PRO A 7 -8.39 -18.11 -3.62
CA PRO A 7 -9.19 -19.13 -2.93
C PRO A 7 -9.48 -18.78 -1.45
N THR A 8 -8.69 -17.91 -0.82
CA THR A 8 -8.89 -17.41 0.54
C THR A 8 -10.12 -16.52 0.68
N LYS A 9 -10.67 -16.01 -0.42
CA LYS A 9 -11.90 -15.21 -0.43
C LYS A 9 -13.10 -15.97 0.15
N ILE A 10 -13.19 -17.27 -0.12
CA ILE A 10 -14.29 -18.12 0.36
C ILE A 10 -14.35 -18.18 1.90
N PRO A 11 -13.29 -18.59 2.60
CA PRO A 11 -13.32 -18.58 4.06
C PRO A 11 -13.44 -17.15 4.64
N MET A 12 -12.93 -16.13 3.94
CA MET A 12 -13.07 -14.74 4.36
C MET A 12 -14.54 -14.30 4.38
N GLU A 13 -15.28 -14.52 3.28
CA GLU A 13 -16.72 -14.21 3.19
C GLU A 13 -17.53 -14.97 4.25
N LEU A 14 -17.22 -16.25 4.48
CA LEU A 14 -17.89 -17.05 5.48
C LEU A 14 -17.60 -16.59 6.93
N LEU A 15 -16.39 -16.09 7.21
CA LEU A 15 -16.05 -15.48 8.50
C LEU A 15 -16.81 -14.16 8.70
N GLU A 16 -16.91 -13.32 7.67
CA GLU A 16 -17.70 -12.08 7.69
C GLU A 16 -19.20 -12.35 7.90
N ASP A 17 -19.72 -13.46 7.37
CA ASP A 17 -21.09 -13.96 7.62
C ASP A 17 -21.27 -14.57 9.00
N GLY A 18 -20.22 -14.58 9.85
CA GLY A 18 -20.28 -15.08 11.23
C GLY A 18 -20.25 -16.59 11.36
N LYS A 19 -19.82 -17.33 10.34
CA LYS A 19 -19.65 -18.78 10.41
C LYS A 19 -18.46 -19.15 11.31
N SER A 20 -18.63 -20.22 12.08
CA SER A 20 -17.54 -20.80 12.85
C SER A 20 -16.50 -21.45 11.96
N GLU A 21 -15.27 -21.55 12.47
CA GLU A 21 -14.19 -22.21 11.73
C GLU A 21 -14.51 -23.65 11.37
N ASP A 22 -15.23 -24.38 12.24
CA ASP A 22 -15.61 -25.78 12.01
C ASP A 22 -16.65 -25.89 10.88
N GLU A 23 -17.61 -24.96 10.82
CA GLU A 23 -18.55 -24.89 9.70
C GLU A 23 -17.82 -24.59 8.38
N ILE A 24 -16.83 -23.70 8.41
CA ILE A 24 -16.03 -23.36 7.24
C ILE A 24 -15.18 -24.54 6.78
N ARG A 25 -14.53 -25.25 7.72
CA ARG A 25 -13.76 -26.48 7.44
C ARG A 25 -14.64 -27.52 6.76
N SER A 26 -15.81 -27.80 7.33
CA SER A 26 -16.77 -28.75 6.76
C SER A 26 -17.22 -28.32 5.37
N TYR A 27 -17.61 -27.08 5.20
CA TYR A 27 -18.04 -26.52 3.92
C TYR A 27 -16.95 -26.64 2.84
N MET A 28 -15.72 -26.24 3.15
CA MET A 28 -14.61 -26.31 2.20
C MET A 28 -14.24 -27.75 1.84
N LYS A 29 -14.35 -28.67 2.80
CA LYS A 29 -14.07 -30.09 2.59
C LYS A 29 -15.15 -30.75 1.73
N GLU A 30 -16.41 -30.51 2.00
CA GLU A 30 -17.54 -31.12 1.32
C GLU A 30 -17.80 -30.52 -0.06
N THR A 31 -17.74 -29.18 -0.18
CA THR A 31 -18.07 -28.46 -1.42
C THR A 31 -16.91 -28.45 -2.40
N TYR A 32 -15.71 -28.17 -1.91
CA TYR A 32 -14.53 -27.97 -2.75
C TYR A 32 -13.55 -29.15 -2.72
N LEU A 33 -13.78 -30.16 -1.89
CA LEU A 33 -12.90 -31.31 -1.70
C LEU A 33 -11.45 -30.87 -1.39
N ALA A 34 -11.32 -29.78 -0.62
CA ALA A 34 -10.03 -29.24 -0.24
C ALA A 34 -9.35 -30.14 0.82
N SER A 35 -8.03 -30.25 0.76
CA SER A 35 -7.27 -30.95 1.81
C SER A 35 -7.25 -30.14 3.10
N ASP A 36 -7.12 -30.82 4.23
CA ASP A 36 -7.10 -30.17 5.55
C ASP A 36 -5.99 -29.11 5.62
N GLU A 37 -4.80 -29.38 5.09
CA GLU A 37 -3.69 -28.43 5.00
C GLU A 37 -4.07 -27.13 4.26
N LYS A 38 -4.75 -27.25 3.11
CA LYS A 38 -5.19 -26.08 2.33
C LYS A 38 -6.30 -25.31 3.03
N ILE A 39 -7.17 -26.01 3.75
CA ILE A 39 -8.23 -25.38 4.53
C ILE A 39 -7.62 -24.55 5.66
N GLU A 40 -6.69 -25.11 6.45
CA GLU A 40 -6.05 -24.40 7.54
C GLU A 40 -5.24 -23.18 7.03
N LEU A 41 -4.49 -23.35 5.95
CA LEU A 41 -3.77 -22.22 5.32
C LEU A 41 -4.75 -21.13 4.90
N SER A 42 -5.84 -21.48 4.22
CA SER A 42 -6.83 -20.51 3.74
C SER A 42 -7.52 -19.78 4.88
N LEU A 43 -7.84 -20.47 5.97
CA LEU A 43 -8.40 -19.87 7.18
C LEU A 43 -7.42 -18.91 7.86
N SER A 44 -6.17 -19.34 8.02
CA SER A 44 -5.12 -18.50 8.60
C SER A 44 -4.93 -17.21 7.83
N VAL A 45 -4.84 -17.29 6.49
CA VAL A 45 -4.72 -16.12 5.63
C VAL A 45 -5.96 -15.23 5.70
N ALA A 46 -7.17 -15.82 5.64
CA ALA A 46 -8.42 -15.06 5.71
C ALA A 46 -8.56 -14.27 7.02
N LYS A 47 -8.23 -14.87 8.15
CA LYS A 47 -8.22 -14.19 9.46
C LYS A 47 -7.24 -13.02 9.47
N ARG A 48 -6.02 -13.25 8.97
CA ARG A 48 -5.01 -12.18 8.91
C ARG A 48 -5.44 -11.05 7.97
N GLU A 49 -6.02 -11.38 6.82
CA GLU A 49 -6.58 -10.37 5.91
C GLU A 49 -7.68 -9.55 6.59
N LEU A 50 -8.64 -10.19 7.27
CA LEU A 50 -9.71 -9.49 8.00
C LEU A 50 -9.16 -8.57 9.09
N GLU A 51 -8.16 -9.02 9.85
CA GLU A 51 -7.50 -8.20 10.87
C GLU A 51 -6.86 -6.94 10.26
N LEU A 52 -6.13 -7.09 9.14
CA LEU A 52 -5.52 -5.95 8.44
C LEU A 52 -6.58 -5.03 7.84
N LEU A 53 -7.59 -5.60 7.21
CA LEU A 53 -8.65 -4.87 6.55
C LEU A 53 -9.59 -4.15 7.54
N SER A 54 -9.70 -4.63 8.78
CA SER A 54 -10.50 -3.96 9.82
C SER A 54 -10.02 -2.54 10.15
N ARG A 55 -8.78 -2.20 9.76
CA ARG A 55 -8.20 -0.86 9.92
C ARG A 55 -8.57 0.10 8.78
N ILE A 56 -9.14 -0.42 7.70
CA ILE A 56 -9.49 0.34 6.52
C ILE A 56 -10.93 0.83 6.63
N ASP A 57 -11.18 2.12 6.37
CA ASP A 57 -12.54 2.64 6.21
C ASP A 57 -13.08 2.24 4.83
N TYR A 58 -13.89 1.19 4.79
CA TYR A 58 -14.48 0.69 3.55
C TYR A 58 -15.59 1.57 2.98
N GLU A 59 -16.30 2.29 3.83
CA GLU A 59 -17.46 3.09 3.41
C GLU A 59 -17.01 4.43 2.82
N ASN A 60 -16.05 5.08 3.47
CA ASN A 60 -15.61 6.42 3.11
C ASN A 60 -14.18 6.46 2.54
N GLY A 61 -13.47 5.34 2.60
CA GLY A 61 -12.08 5.24 2.20
C GLY A 61 -11.89 4.86 0.73
N TYR A 62 -10.66 5.10 0.25
CA TYR A 62 -10.20 4.67 -1.06
C TYR A 62 -8.68 4.44 -1.05
N SER A 63 -8.21 3.69 -2.05
CA SER A 63 -6.80 3.50 -2.34
C SER A 63 -6.44 4.22 -3.64
N LEU A 64 -5.31 4.89 -3.68
CA LEU A 64 -4.80 5.56 -4.87
C LEU A 64 -3.75 4.68 -5.56
N TYR A 65 -3.99 4.34 -6.82
CA TYR A 65 -2.99 3.70 -7.67
C TYR A 65 -2.45 4.72 -8.68
N VAL A 66 -1.13 4.90 -8.68
CA VAL A 66 -0.43 5.75 -9.65
C VAL A 66 0.41 4.88 -10.56
N GLY A 67 0.07 4.86 -11.86
CA GLY A 67 0.74 4.02 -12.84
C GLY A 67 1.86 4.75 -13.55
N ILE A 68 3.10 4.23 -13.50
CA ILE A 68 4.25 4.72 -14.28
C ILE A 68 4.48 3.73 -15.43
N PRO A 69 4.05 4.03 -16.67
CA PRO A 69 3.99 3.05 -17.74
C PRO A 69 5.33 2.83 -18.47
N PHE A 70 6.43 3.32 -17.93
CA PHE A 70 7.74 3.24 -18.57
C PHE A 70 8.57 2.10 -18.01
N CYS A 71 9.31 1.40 -18.92
CA CYS A 71 10.25 0.34 -18.56
C CYS A 71 11.58 0.54 -19.28
N PRO A 72 12.71 0.18 -18.66
CA PRO A 72 14.03 0.18 -19.34
C PRO A 72 14.04 -0.74 -20.56
N SER A 73 13.39 -1.91 -20.42
CA SER A 73 13.19 -2.91 -21.49
C SER A 73 11.92 -3.71 -21.23
N THR A 74 11.36 -4.33 -22.26
CA THR A 74 10.22 -5.23 -22.13
C THR A 74 10.68 -6.61 -21.66
N CYS A 75 10.16 -7.10 -20.54
CA CYS A 75 10.42 -8.45 -20.06
C CYS A 75 9.73 -9.48 -20.97
N LEU A 76 10.36 -10.61 -21.23
CA LEU A 76 9.86 -11.65 -22.15
C LEU A 76 8.46 -12.15 -21.79
N TYR A 77 8.12 -12.17 -20.51
CA TYR A 77 6.84 -12.66 -19.96
C TYR A 77 5.82 -11.55 -19.68
N CYS A 78 6.15 -10.28 -19.96
CA CYS A 78 5.31 -9.15 -19.57
C CYS A 78 4.13 -9.00 -20.49
N SER A 79 2.92 -8.97 -19.90
CA SER A 79 1.66 -8.69 -20.58
C SER A 79 1.11 -7.28 -20.32
N PHE A 80 1.80 -6.49 -19.50
CA PHE A 80 1.39 -5.12 -19.18
C PHE A 80 1.71 -4.17 -20.33
N THR A 81 0.88 -3.12 -20.45
CA THR A 81 1.17 -2.00 -21.34
C THR A 81 2.39 -1.26 -20.82
N SER A 82 3.48 -1.28 -21.55
CA SER A 82 4.71 -0.58 -21.17
C SER A 82 5.33 0.14 -22.36
N TYR A 83 5.91 1.29 -22.09
CA TYR A 83 6.59 2.10 -23.09
C TYR A 83 8.12 2.06 -22.85
N PRO A 84 8.92 1.75 -23.91
CA PRO A 84 10.37 1.70 -23.78
C PRO A 84 10.95 3.06 -23.39
N LEU A 85 11.66 3.13 -22.27
CA LEU A 85 12.27 4.35 -21.76
C LEU A 85 13.19 5.02 -22.79
N ALA A 86 13.93 4.25 -23.58
CA ALA A 86 14.82 4.78 -24.63
C ALA A 86 14.11 5.67 -25.67
N LYS A 87 12.79 5.48 -25.87
CA LYS A 87 12.00 6.29 -26.80
C LYS A 87 11.28 7.46 -26.13
N TRP A 88 11.06 7.40 -24.83
CA TRP A 88 10.17 8.30 -24.11
C TRP A 88 10.86 9.12 -23.00
N ALA A 89 12.16 8.88 -22.75
CA ALA A 89 12.90 9.55 -21.68
C ALA A 89 12.84 11.08 -21.77
N ASN A 90 12.84 11.64 -22.97
CA ASN A 90 12.76 13.08 -23.19
C ASN A 90 11.33 13.67 -23.01
N ARG A 91 10.34 12.83 -22.72
CA ARG A 91 8.94 13.23 -22.47
C ARG A 91 8.44 12.87 -21.08
N MET A 92 9.34 12.46 -20.19
CA MET A 92 8.97 12.07 -18.82
C MET A 92 8.38 13.25 -18.04
N ASP A 93 8.96 14.44 -18.20
CA ASP A 93 8.45 15.65 -17.53
C ASP A 93 7.08 16.06 -18.06
N GLU A 94 6.85 15.93 -19.38
CA GLU A 94 5.52 16.14 -19.99
C GLU A 94 4.48 15.15 -19.44
N TYR A 95 4.89 13.91 -19.23
CA TYR A 95 4.05 12.91 -18.59
C TYR A 95 3.71 13.29 -17.14
N LEU A 96 4.71 13.73 -16.35
CA LEU A 96 4.48 14.19 -14.99
C LEU A 96 3.59 15.42 -14.91
N ASP A 97 3.69 16.35 -15.87
CA ASP A 97 2.80 17.52 -15.99
C ASP A 97 1.34 17.09 -16.25
N ALA A 98 1.14 16.06 -17.05
CA ALA A 98 -0.18 15.49 -17.29
C ALA A 98 -0.71 14.77 -16.05
N LEU A 99 0.12 13.95 -15.43
CA LEU A 99 -0.20 13.19 -14.22
C LEU A 99 -0.56 14.12 -13.04
N GLU A 100 0.11 15.27 -12.91
CA GLU A 100 -0.20 16.28 -11.90
C GLU A 100 -1.65 16.77 -12.01
N LYS A 101 -2.13 16.97 -13.24
CA LYS A 101 -3.53 17.39 -13.47
C LYS A 101 -4.52 16.29 -13.06
N GLU A 102 -4.18 15.02 -13.32
CA GLU A 102 -5.00 13.89 -12.90
C GLU A 102 -5.01 13.74 -11.37
N ILE A 103 -3.85 13.90 -10.72
CA ILE A 103 -3.71 13.91 -9.26
C ILE A 103 -4.56 15.02 -8.64
N ALA A 104 -4.44 16.26 -9.14
CA ALA A 104 -5.21 17.40 -8.66
C ALA A 104 -6.72 17.18 -8.84
N PHE A 105 -7.15 16.68 -9.99
CA PHE A 105 -8.56 16.35 -10.26
C PHE A 105 -9.09 15.25 -9.32
N THR A 106 -8.29 14.21 -9.10
CA THR A 106 -8.65 13.10 -8.21
C THR A 106 -8.75 13.58 -6.76
N ALA A 107 -7.79 14.38 -6.29
CA ALA A 107 -7.80 14.92 -4.94
C ALA A 107 -9.04 15.79 -4.68
N GLU A 108 -9.42 16.67 -5.62
CA GLU A 108 -10.64 17.47 -5.51
C GLU A 108 -11.90 16.60 -5.54
N GLY A 109 -11.96 15.59 -6.42
CA GLY A 109 -13.09 14.67 -6.52
C GLY A 109 -13.27 13.80 -5.28
N CYS A 110 -12.19 13.47 -4.59
CA CYS A 110 -12.16 12.59 -3.43
C CYS A 110 -12.03 13.33 -2.08
N LYS A 111 -12.12 14.65 -2.05
CA LYS A 111 -11.90 15.48 -0.85
C LYS A 111 -12.79 15.15 0.36
N HIS A 112 -13.90 14.43 0.14
CA HIS A 112 -14.80 13.96 1.21
C HIS A 112 -14.56 12.51 1.62
N LYS A 113 -13.54 11.88 1.04
CA LYS A 113 -13.17 10.50 1.29
C LYS A 113 -11.82 10.41 1.99
N VAL A 114 -11.58 9.27 2.61
CA VAL A 114 -10.34 9.00 3.34
C VAL A 114 -9.37 8.23 2.44
N LEU A 115 -8.16 8.76 2.25
CA LEU A 115 -7.10 8.06 1.54
C LEU A 115 -6.42 7.06 2.49
N ASN A 116 -6.69 5.76 2.29
CA ASN A 116 -6.14 4.70 3.13
C ASN A 116 -4.76 4.20 2.66
N SER A 117 -4.55 4.12 1.36
CA SER A 117 -3.28 3.64 0.82
C SER A 117 -2.92 4.28 -0.52
N VAL A 118 -1.62 4.37 -0.78
CA VAL A 118 -1.06 4.80 -2.07
C VAL A 118 -0.14 3.71 -2.59
N TYR A 119 -0.33 3.33 -3.85
CA TYR A 119 0.55 2.39 -4.54
C TYR A 119 1.02 2.99 -5.87
N ILE A 120 2.32 3.18 -6.01
CA ILE A 120 2.96 3.62 -7.25
C ILE A 120 3.54 2.39 -7.93
N GLY A 121 2.96 2.02 -9.07
CA GLY A 121 3.30 0.80 -9.79
C GLY A 121 3.26 0.97 -11.30
N GLY A 122 3.00 -0.10 -12.03
CA GLY A 122 2.83 -0.10 -13.48
C GLY A 122 3.94 -0.81 -14.24
N GLY A 123 4.66 -0.10 -15.06
CA GLY A 123 5.84 -0.63 -15.77
C GLY A 123 7.02 -0.78 -14.83
N THR A 124 7.68 0.32 -14.52
CA THR A 124 8.80 0.36 -13.57
C THR A 124 8.90 1.77 -12.99
N PRO A 125 8.28 2.08 -11.85
CA PRO A 125 8.30 3.41 -11.25
C PRO A 125 9.70 3.96 -11.04
N THR A 126 10.66 3.11 -10.70
CA THR A 126 12.07 3.47 -10.51
C THR A 126 12.81 3.81 -11.81
N THR A 127 12.14 3.89 -12.96
CA THR A 127 12.69 4.55 -14.18
C THR A 127 12.71 6.06 -14.10
N LEU A 128 11.90 6.66 -13.23
CA LEU A 128 11.97 8.09 -12.91
C LEU A 128 13.36 8.43 -12.33
N SER A 129 13.88 9.61 -12.64
CA SER A 129 15.07 10.13 -11.94
C SER A 129 14.75 10.42 -10.46
N ALA A 130 15.76 10.67 -9.63
CA ALA A 130 15.54 11.06 -8.23
C ALA A 130 14.67 12.32 -8.13
N GLU A 131 14.96 13.35 -8.94
CA GLU A 131 14.21 14.60 -8.98
C GLU A 131 12.77 14.40 -9.48
N GLN A 132 12.57 13.50 -10.45
CA GLN A 132 11.24 13.17 -10.96
C GLN A 132 10.41 12.38 -9.94
N MET A 133 11.05 11.48 -9.20
CA MET A 133 10.42 10.75 -8.12
C MET A 133 10.06 11.70 -6.97
N ASP A 134 10.99 12.54 -6.54
CA ASP A 134 10.73 13.57 -5.51
C ASP A 134 9.58 14.49 -5.92
N ARG A 135 9.55 14.96 -7.16
CA ARG A 135 8.43 15.72 -7.71
C ARG A 135 7.10 14.95 -7.58
N LEU A 136 7.07 13.68 -7.95
CA LEU A 136 5.86 12.85 -7.88
C LEU A 136 5.39 12.68 -6.42
N LEU A 137 6.30 12.36 -5.52
CA LEU A 137 5.98 12.19 -4.10
C LEU A 137 5.48 13.49 -3.48
N THR A 138 6.12 14.62 -3.80
CA THR A 138 5.70 15.96 -3.36
C THR A 138 4.30 16.33 -3.87
N MET A 139 3.98 16.04 -5.14
CA MET A 139 2.63 16.23 -5.69
C MET A 139 1.59 15.44 -4.90
N ILE A 140 1.82 14.14 -4.71
CA ILE A 140 0.89 13.28 -3.98
C ILE A 140 0.73 13.76 -2.54
N GLY A 141 1.84 14.01 -1.84
CA GLY A 141 1.82 14.50 -0.47
C GLY A 141 1.04 15.80 -0.29
N SER A 142 1.23 16.74 -1.22
CA SER A 142 0.62 18.07 -1.16
C SER A 142 -0.87 18.05 -1.52
N TYR A 143 -1.25 17.39 -2.63
CA TYR A 143 -2.64 17.39 -3.10
C TYR A 143 -3.57 16.59 -2.17
N PHE A 144 -3.08 15.51 -1.56
CA PHE A 144 -3.87 14.70 -0.62
C PHE A 144 -3.66 15.08 0.86
N GLY A 145 -2.77 16.02 1.16
CA GLY A 145 -2.52 16.47 2.53
C GLY A 145 -1.93 15.39 3.45
N ILE A 146 -1.16 14.46 2.88
CA ILE A 146 -0.56 13.32 3.58
C ILE A 146 0.95 13.49 3.82
N ALA A 147 1.49 14.69 3.67
CA ALA A 147 2.88 15.00 3.98
C ALA A 147 2.98 16.14 4.99
N ASP A 148 4.04 16.12 5.80
CA ASP A 148 4.38 17.20 6.71
C ASP A 148 5.07 18.39 6.00
N GLU A 149 5.44 19.43 6.76
CA GLU A 149 6.13 20.63 6.22
C GLU A 149 7.51 20.31 5.63
N GLN A 150 8.10 19.16 5.97
CA GLN A 150 9.36 18.65 5.45
C GLN A 150 9.19 17.67 4.30
N GLY A 151 7.94 17.41 3.85
CA GLY A 151 7.63 16.49 2.77
C GLY A 151 7.60 15.00 3.17
N ARG A 152 7.67 14.67 4.46
CA ARG A 152 7.60 13.30 4.93
C ARG A 152 6.15 12.83 5.02
N MET A 153 5.87 11.61 4.56
CA MET A 153 4.52 11.03 4.62
C MET A 153 4.06 10.82 6.06
N ILE A 154 2.81 11.18 6.33
CA ILE A 154 2.17 11.08 7.64
C ILE A 154 1.28 9.84 7.63
N TYR A 155 1.57 8.86 8.48
CA TYR A 155 0.79 7.64 8.63
C TYR A 155 -0.15 7.71 9.84
N ALA A 156 -1.24 6.95 9.77
CA ALA A 156 -2.23 6.87 10.85
C ALA A 156 -1.66 6.25 12.14
N ASP A 157 -0.79 5.24 11.99
CA ASP A 157 -0.10 4.54 13.07
C ASP A 157 1.42 4.55 12.88
N GLU A 158 2.17 4.86 13.94
CA GLU A 158 3.64 4.85 13.93
C GLU A 158 4.24 3.43 13.79
N HIS A 159 3.46 2.40 14.05
CA HIS A 159 3.93 1.00 14.05
C HIS A 159 4.02 0.34 12.67
N VAL A 160 3.61 1.02 11.60
CA VAL A 160 3.67 0.45 10.23
C VAL A 160 5.07 0.53 9.60
N ASN A 161 6.00 1.27 10.20
CA ASN A 161 7.36 1.48 9.68
C ASN A 161 8.38 0.41 10.09
N GLU A 162 8.03 -0.52 10.96
CA GLU A 162 8.85 -1.70 11.21
C GLU A 162 8.42 -2.79 10.24
N ILE A 163 9.26 -3.06 9.24
CA ILE A 163 9.23 -4.33 8.53
C ILE A 163 9.45 -5.38 9.61
N ASP A 164 8.40 -6.00 10.07
CA ASP A 164 8.46 -7.23 10.84
C ASP A 164 9.10 -8.29 9.94
N VAL A 165 10.42 -8.31 9.92
CA VAL A 165 11.16 -9.51 9.62
C VAL A 165 10.76 -10.47 10.73
N ILE A 166 9.93 -11.44 10.39
CA ILE A 166 9.51 -12.49 11.30
C ILE A 166 10.76 -13.23 11.75
N ASP A 167 11.39 -12.75 12.79
CA ASP A 167 12.38 -13.50 13.56
C ASP A 167 11.62 -14.12 14.73
N GLU A 168 11.44 -15.43 14.66
CA GLU A 168 10.84 -16.24 15.72
C GLU A 168 11.75 -16.26 16.95
N ALA A 169 11.82 -15.18 17.70
CA ALA A 169 12.24 -15.26 19.11
C ALA A 169 12.19 -13.88 19.79
N GLN A 170 11.45 -13.87 20.87
CA GLN A 170 11.57 -12.98 22.04
C GLN A 170 10.48 -11.93 22.21
N ASN A 171 9.58 -12.32 23.12
CA ASN A 171 8.78 -11.42 23.94
C ASN A 171 9.69 -10.75 24.99
N PRO A 172 9.64 -9.44 25.20
CA PRO A 172 9.72 -8.92 26.57
C PRO A 172 8.66 -7.85 26.89
N MET A 173 8.07 -8.04 28.03
CA MET A 173 7.39 -7.01 28.81
C MET A 173 8.36 -5.93 29.31
N ASP A 174 7.75 -4.78 29.64
CA ASP A 174 8.19 -3.70 30.55
C ASP A 174 8.94 -2.50 29.96
N GLY A 175 8.37 -1.32 30.28
CA GLY A 175 9.14 -0.09 30.31
C GLY A 175 8.33 1.21 30.36
N ALA A 176 8.16 1.72 31.53
CA ALA A 176 7.51 2.93 31.99
C ALA A 176 7.75 4.22 31.17
N GLY A 177 6.74 5.09 31.21
CA GLY A 177 6.70 6.39 30.55
C GLY A 177 7.63 7.46 31.10
N THR A 178 7.95 8.40 30.23
CA THR A 178 8.38 9.74 30.57
C THR A 178 7.53 10.73 29.77
N GLU A 179 6.71 11.51 30.49
CA GLU A 179 5.98 12.65 29.92
C GLU A 179 6.99 13.74 29.55
N ASN A 180 7.27 13.91 28.27
CA ASN A 180 7.91 15.11 27.74
C ASN A 180 6.82 16.03 27.17
N ALA A 181 6.82 17.29 27.59
CA ALA A 181 5.98 18.33 27.02
C ALA A 181 6.28 18.48 25.53
N LEU A 182 5.30 18.16 24.69
CA LEU A 182 5.38 18.26 23.23
C LEU A 182 5.53 19.73 22.80
N THR A 183 6.37 20.00 21.80
CA THR A 183 6.52 21.32 21.20
C THR A 183 5.30 21.67 20.33
N ASP A 184 5.13 22.94 19.93
CA ASP A 184 4.03 23.36 19.02
C ASP A 184 4.07 22.62 17.69
N ALA A 185 5.26 22.26 17.19
CA ALA A 185 5.45 21.46 15.99
C ALA A 185 4.97 20.01 16.21
N ASP A 186 5.29 19.42 17.38
CA ASP A 186 4.84 18.06 17.74
C ASP A 186 3.32 18.02 17.89
N ASN A 187 2.71 19.04 18.49
CA ASN A 187 1.25 19.16 18.62
C ASN A 187 0.55 19.28 17.26
N LYS A 188 1.14 20.05 16.32
CA LYS A 188 0.61 20.19 14.95
C LYS A 188 0.71 18.88 14.17
N MET A 189 1.83 18.17 14.34
CA MET A 189 2.08 16.87 13.72
C MET A 189 1.17 15.78 14.31
N GLU A 190 0.95 15.76 15.63
CA GLU A 190 -0.01 14.86 16.27
C GLU A 190 -1.44 15.14 15.82
N LYS A 191 -1.82 16.42 15.63
CA LYS A 191 -3.13 16.79 15.09
C LYS A 191 -3.30 16.34 13.63
N ALA A 192 -2.25 16.48 12.80
CA ALA A 192 -2.24 15.99 11.42
C ALA A 192 -2.34 14.45 11.38
N ARG A 193 -1.62 13.73 12.23
CA ARG A 193 -1.71 12.26 12.37
C ARG A 193 -3.12 11.81 12.75
N LYS A 194 -3.80 12.52 13.66
CA LYS A 194 -5.20 12.23 14.02
C LYS A 194 -6.20 12.47 12.89
N GLN A 195 -5.84 13.24 11.85
CA GLN A 195 -6.66 13.50 10.67
C GLN A 195 -6.30 12.60 9.49
N THR A 196 -5.09 12.02 9.48
CA THR A 196 -4.61 11.16 8.42
C THR A 196 -4.96 9.71 8.72
N GLN A 197 -5.53 9.01 7.75
CA GLN A 197 -5.81 7.58 7.80
C GLN A 197 -4.97 6.79 6.77
N LEU A 198 -3.87 7.36 6.32
CA LEU A 198 -2.92 6.68 5.45
C LEU A 198 -2.25 5.54 6.22
N LEU A 199 -2.47 4.31 5.77
CA LEU A 199 -1.93 3.09 6.36
C LEU A 199 -0.69 2.59 5.62
N GLU A 200 -0.63 2.86 4.31
CA GLU A 200 0.44 2.35 3.45
C GLU A 200 0.76 3.32 2.32
N PHE A 201 2.05 3.50 2.06
CA PHE A 201 2.56 4.19 0.87
C PHE A 201 3.65 3.32 0.25
N THR A 202 3.35 2.71 -0.88
CA THR A 202 4.24 1.75 -1.54
C THR A 202 4.70 2.27 -2.90
N VAL A 203 6.00 2.17 -3.16
CA VAL A 203 6.60 2.37 -4.49
C VAL A 203 7.19 1.06 -4.97
N GLU A 204 6.70 0.56 -6.11
CA GLU A 204 7.19 -0.68 -6.70
C GLU A 204 8.61 -0.49 -7.26
N ALA A 205 9.54 -1.33 -6.82
CA ALA A 205 10.93 -1.33 -7.23
C ALA A 205 11.34 -2.68 -7.85
N GLY A 206 10.52 -3.16 -8.80
CA GLY A 206 10.65 -4.49 -9.40
C GLY A 206 11.90 -4.74 -10.25
N ARG A 207 12.72 -3.72 -10.51
CA ARG A 207 13.90 -3.80 -11.35
C ARG A 207 15.14 -3.28 -10.63
N PRO A 208 16.07 -4.16 -10.18
CA PRO A 208 17.29 -3.73 -9.49
C PRO A 208 18.18 -2.79 -10.30
N ASP A 209 18.17 -2.92 -11.63
CA ASP A 209 18.92 -2.06 -12.56
C ASP A 209 18.39 -0.62 -12.65
N SER A 210 17.22 -0.34 -12.12
CA SER A 210 16.61 0.98 -12.07
C SER A 210 16.68 1.67 -10.69
N ILE A 211 17.21 0.97 -9.69
CA ILE A 211 17.36 1.49 -8.33
C ILE A 211 18.75 2.11 -8.17
N THR A 212 18.80 3.35 -7.72
CA THR A 212 20.06 4.05 -7.37
C THR A 212 20.01 4.51 -5.92
N ARG A 213 21.19 4.78 -5.33
CA ARG A 213 21.28 5.27 -3.95
C ARG A 213 20.49 6.58 -3.76
N GLU A 214 20.59 7.52 -4.71
CA GLU A 214 19.88 8.81 -4.68
C GLU A 214 18.35 8.68 -4.65
N LYS A 215 17.80 7.58 -5.17
CA LYS A 215 16.35 7.32 -5.14
C LYS A 215 15.88 6.68 -3.84
N LEU A 216 16.81 6.19 -3.03
CA LEU A 216 16.53 5.58 -1.73
C LEU A 216 16.72 6.56 -0.57
N GLU A 217 17.47 7.63 -0.78
CA GLU A 217 17.68 8.74 0.16
C GLU A 217 16.59 9.81 -0.01
#